data_8465a5d4d964a63b6e15600e02870f9e
#
_entry.id   8465a5d4d964a63b6e15600e02870f9e
#
_cell.length_a   1.000
_cell.length_b   1.000
_cell.length_c   1.000
_cell.angle_alpha   90.00
_cell.angle_beta   90.00
_cell.angle_gamma   90.00
#
_symmetry.space_group_name_H-M   'P 1'
#
loop_
_entity.id
_entity.type
_entity.pdbx_description
1 polymer ?
#
loop_
_entity_poly.entity_id
_entity_poly.type
_entity_poly.pdbx_seq_one_letter_code
_entity_poly.pdbx_strand_id
1 'polypeptide(L)'
;MRRKRKNDWLTETANSLLIGGATFLALDMGRRFFRRSKLFCPARDPVISWSPEDYGIPRERTEVLWFETDDGEQLNGWYCRAKNPIASALYCHGNTGNLTNTAHVMPFFLDAGINMLLFDYRGFGRSTGAPSLSGIIDDGITAARLHDKIRPKNVPSILYGFSLGGAIAGQLIRRHPFDGLILQSTFTNLPDLTRVAFPRVPLHLFSGRLFDTLAVVRDLNVPMLTIHGDADEVCPAWMAQQLHDACAASSKKLVLVEGGMHKDLFAREDAQTLVREINRFATDLPRTPHVVQHEPRPAEQFLDRALRFVRRHRRRRLVQQPL
;
A
#
# COMPACT_ATOMS: atom_id res chain seq x y z
N MET A 1 27.65 -11.84 57.63
CA MET A 1 26.46 -11.96 56.72
C MET A 1 26.13 -10.73 55.88
N ARG A 2 26.68 -9.52 56.08
CA ARG A 2 26.32 -8.29 55.30
C ARG A 2 27.08 -8.10 53.97
N ARG A 3 28.14 -8.84 53.67
CA ARG A 3 28.92 -8.64 52.42
C ARG A 3 28.38 -9.40 51.20
N LYS A 4 27.56 -10.46 51.36
CA LYS A 4 26.99 -11.24 50.26
C LYS A 4 25.83 -10.48 49.53
N ARG A 5 25.03 -9.68 50.26
CA ARG A 5 23.90 -8.95 49.69
C ARG A 5 24.28 -7.75 48.80
N LYS A 6 25.51 -7.24 48.87
CA LYS A 6 25.95 -6.06 48.09
C LYS A 6 26.36 -6.42 46.66
N ASN A 7 26.66 -7.69 46.36
CA ASN A 7 27.06 -8.13 45.03
C ASN A 7 25.86 -8.62 44.19
N ASP A 8 24.76 -9.04 44.80
CA ASP A 8 23.62 -9.60 44.10
C ASP A 8 22.85 -8.52 43.30
N TRP A 9 22.67 -7.30 43.87
CA TRP A 9 22.00 -6.23 43.15
C TRP A 9 22.84 -5.66 41.99
N LEU A 10 24.17 -5.68 42.08
CA LEU A 10 25.06 -5.25 40.99
C LEU A 10 25.03 -6.25 39.82
N THR A 11 24.95 -7.55 40.12
CA THR A 11 24.78 -8.60 39.10
C THR A 11 23.38 -8.59 38.46
N GLU A 12 22.32 -8.32 39.23
CA GLU A 12 20.96 -8.17 38.71
C GLU A 12 20.82 -6.93 37.83
N THR A 13 21.40 -5.78 38.24
CA THR A 13 21.41 -4.56 37.41
C THR A 13 22.27 -4.72 36.15
N ALA A 14 23.42 -5.37 36.24
CA ALA A 14 24.26 -5.65 35.07
C ALA A 14 23.57 -6.59 34.09
N ASN A 15 22.92 -7.67 34.58
CA ASN A 15 22.13 -8.56 33.74
C ASN A 15 20.93 -7.88 33.11
N SER A 16 20.23 -7.00 33.82
CA SER A 16 19.10 -6.23 33.29
C SER A 16 19.56 -5.25 32.21
N LEU A 17 20.72 -4.60 32.36
CA LEU A 17 21.33 -3.73 31.36
C LEU A 17 21.83 -4.50 30.14
N LEU A 18 22.39 -5.70 30.32
CA LEU A 18 22.82 -6.56 29.23
C LEU A 18 21.63 -7.11 28.45
N ILE A 19 20.56 -7.54 29.11
CA ILE A 19 19.32 -8.00 28.47
C ILE A 19 18.65 -6.82 27.76
N GLY A 20 18.54 -5.65 28.37
CA GLY A 20 18.00 -4.44 27.76
C GLY A 20 18.81 -3.99 26.54
N GLY A 21 20.14 -4.02 26.61
CA GLY A 21 21.04 -3.73 25.50
C GLY A 21 20.92 -4.72 24.35
N ALA A 22 20.90 -6.03 24.66
CA ALA A 22 20.73 -7.08 23.67
C ALA A 22 19.35 -7.00 22.99
N THR A 23 18.29 -6.70 23.74
CA THR A 23 16.93 -6.50 23.21
C THR A 23 16.88 -5.26 22.33
N PHE A 24 17.51 -4.16 22.74
CA PHE A 24 17.59 -2.93 21.92
C PHE A 24 18.38 -3.17 20.63
N LEU A 25 19.53 -3.87 20.70
CA LEU A 25 20.31 -4.23 19.51
C LEU A 25 19.53 -5.15 18.57
N ALA A 26 18.83 -6.14 19.10
CA ALA A 26 17.99 -7.04 18.29
C ALA A 26 16.82 -6.30 17.63
N LEU A 27 16.18 -5.35 18.34
CA LEU A 27 15.15 -4.46 17.79
C LEU A 27 15.70 -3.54 16.71
N ASP A 28 16.88 -2.95 16.90
CA ASP A 28 17.51 -2.09 15.92
C ASP A 28 18.02 -2.88 14.70
N MET A 29 18.59 -4.06 14.91
CA MET A 29 18.94 -5.00 13.84
C MET A 29 17.70 -5.47 13.06
N GLY A 30 16.61 -5.82 13.74
CA GLY A 30 15.33 -6.15 13.11
C GLY A 30 14.80 -4.98 12.28
N ARG A 31 14.78 -3.76 12.83
CA ARG A 31 14.39 -2.55 12.11
C ARG A 31 15.31 -2.24 10.92
N ARG A 32 16.62 -2.45 11.03
CA ARG A 32 17.58 -2.29 9.92
C ARG A 32 17.41 -3.37 8.87
N PHE A 33 17.13 -4.61 9.28
CA PHE A 33 16.80 -5.71 8.38
C PHE A 33 15.52 -5.39 7.59
N PHE A 34 14.43 -4.94 8.25
CA PHE A 34 13.21 -4.50 7.56
C PHE A 34 13.41 -3.24 6.70
N ARG A 35 14.28 -2.32 7.08
CA ARG A 35 14.65 -1.15 6.22
C ARG A 35 15.51 -1.52 5.02
N ARG A 36 16.33 -2.55 5.12
CA ARG A 36 17.25 -3.05 4.07
C ARG A 36 16.73 -4.28 3.36
N SER A 37 15.79 -5.00 3.97
CA SER A 37 15.25 -6.22 3.41
C SER A 37 14.24 -5.89 2.32
N LYS A 38 14.22 -6.74 1.37
CA LYS A 38 13.36 -6.97 0.21
C LYS A 38 11.83 -6.77 0.40
N LEU A 39 11.37 -5.90 1.35
CA LEU A 39 9.98 -5.48 1.38
C LEU A 39 9.63 -4.71 0.11
N PHE A 40 10.59 -3.96 -0.43
CA PHE A 40 10.50 -3.27 -1.69
C PHE A 40 11.53 -3.84 -2.65
N CYS A 41 11.08 -4.37 -3.77
CA CYS A 41 11.91 -4.97 -4.82
C CYS A 41 11.69 -4.22 -6.13
N PRO A 42 12.07 -2.93 -6.22
CA PRO A 42 11.87 -2.13 -7.40
C PRO A 42 12.70 -2.64 -8.57
N ALA A 43 12.13 -2.61 -9.78
CA ALA A 43 12.84 -2.74 -11.04
C ALA A 43 12.81 -1.41 -11.77
N ARG A 44 13.94 -1.05 -12.42
CA ARG A 44 14.06 0.18 -13.24
C ARG A 44 13.63 -0.06 -14.67
N ASP A 45 13.82 -1.29 -15.16
CA ASP A 45 13.50 -1.66 -16.52
C ASP A 45 12.02 -2.08 -16.64
N PRO A 46 11.36 -1.80 -17.78
CA PRO A 46 9.99 -2.21 -18.03
C PRO A 46 9.94 -3.72 -18.32
N VAL A 47 8.74 -4.35 -18.16
CA VAL A 47 8.55 -5.76 -18.51
C VAL A 47 8.65 -5.96 -20.03
N ILE A 48 8.01 -5.10 -20.82
CA ILE A 48 8.06 -5.10 -22.28
C ILE A 48 8.63 -3.77 -22.74
N SER A 49 7.94 -2.68 -22.45
CA SER A 49 8.31 -1.32 -22.83
C SER A 49 7.70 -0.28 -21.88
N TRP A 50 8.01 1.00 -22.11
CA TRP A 50 7.35 2.12 -21.44
C TRP A 50 6.17 2.70 -22.26
N SER A 51 5.78 2.01 -23.33
CA SER A 51 4.62 2.35 -24.17
C SER A 51 3.38 1.61 -23.68
N PRO A 52 2.32 2.31 -23.25
CA PRO A 52 1.07 1.68 -22.82
C PRO A 52 0.45 0.77 -23.90
N GLU A 53 0.66 1.09 -25.16
CA GLU A 53 0.14 0.35 -26.33
C GLU A 53 0.63 -1.10 -26.36
N ASP A 54 1.85 -1.37 -25.93
CA ASP A 54 2.43 -2.71 -25.90
C ASP A 54 1.76 -3.63 -24.86
N TYR A 55 0.89 -3.04 -24.00
CA TYR A 55 0.05 -3.74 -23.03
C TYR A 55 -1.44 -3.76 -23.42
N GLY A 56 -1.76 -3.41 -24.67
CA GLY A 56 -3.15 -3.35 -25.14
C GLY A 56 -3.94 -2.12 -24.66
N ILE A 57 -3.26 -1.09 -24.13
CA ILE A 57 -3.88 0.14 -23.65
C ILE A 57 -3.84 1.17 -24.79
N PRO A 58 -5.00 1.69 -25.29
CA PRO A 58 -5.02 2.61 -26.41
C PRO A 58 -4.29 3.92 -26.13
N ARG A 59 -3.40 4.32 -27.02
CA ARG A 59 -2.59 5.53 -26.88
C ARG A 59 -3.43 6.79 -26.73
N GLU A 60 -4.44 6.93 -27.54
CA GLU A 60 -5.33 8.11 -27.56
C GLU A 60 -6.13 8.27 -26.26
N ARG A 61 -6.17 7.22 -25.42
CA ARG A 61 -6.84 7.22 -24.11
C ARG A 61 -5.87 7.19 -22.93
N THR A 62 -4.57 7.28 -23.21
CA THR A 62 -3.53 7.18 -22.18
C THR A 62 -2.68 8.44 -22.15
N GLU A 63 -2.42 8.93 -20.95
CA GLU A 63 -1.54 10.05 -20.67
C GLU A 63 -0.41 9.59 -19.75
N VAL A 64 0.83 9.74 -20.19
CA VAL A 64 2.01 9.51 -19.35
C VAL A 64 2.26 10.76 -18.53
N LEU A 65 2.24 10.61 -17.21
CA LEU A 65 2.30 11.72 -16.27
C LEU A 65 3.62 11.71 -15.50
N TRP A 66 4.07 12.92 -15.17
CA TRP A 66 5.11 13.19 -14.21
C TRP A 66 4.59 14.20 -13.19
N PHE A 67 4.82 13.92 -11.91
CA PHE A 67 4.34 14.77 -10.82
C PHE A 67 5.29 14.71 -9.63
N GLU A 68 5.38 15.84 -8.94
CA GLU A 68 6.35 16.05 -7.87
C GLU A 68 5.70 15.85 -6.50
N THR A 69 6.41 15.17 -5.62
CA THR A 69 6.03 15.04 -4.20
C THR A 69 6.43 16.27 -3.39
N ASP A 70 5.82 16.44 -2.22
CA ASP A 70 6.11 17.58 -1.32
C ASP A 70 7.60 17.65 -0.88
N ASP A 71 8.36 16.56 -1.01
CA ASP A 71 9.79 16.46 -0.70
C ASP A 71 10.69 16.46 -1.93
N GLY A 72 10.14 16.68 -3.14
CA GLY A 72 10.86 16.94 -4.38
C GLY A 72 11.21 15.71 -5.22
N GLU A 73 10.65 14.54 -4.91
CA GLU A 73 10.80 13.38 -5.78
C GLU A 73 9.85 13.47 -6.99
N GLN A 74 10.33 13.04 -8.16
CA GLN A 74 9.55 12.98 -9.38
C GLN A 74 8.96 11.59 -9.55
N LEU A 75 7.64 11.48 -9.58
CA LEU A 75 6.92 10.24 -9.78
C LEU A 75 6.40 10.13 -11.22
N ASN A 76 6.51 8.92 -11.77
CA ASN A 76 5.98 8.59 -13.09
C ASN A 76 4.68 7.80 -12.95
N GLY A 77 3.70 8.06 -13.82
CA GLY A 77 2.43 7.36 -13.82
C GLY A 77 1.76 7.39 -15.20
N TRP A 78 0.75 6.54 -15.36
CA TRP A 78 -0.11 6.46 -16.54
C TRP A 78 -1.55 6.69 -16.13
N TYR A 79 -2.22 7.65 -16.76
CA TYR A 79 -3.65 7.83 -16.64
C TYR A 79 -4.36 7.28 -17.87
N CYS A 80 -5.05 6.16 -17.67
CA CYS A 80 -5.75 5.42 -18.72
C CYS A 80 -7.26 5.68 -18.61
N ARG A 81 -7.91 6.06 -19.73
CA ARG A 81 -9.33 6.44 -19.77
C ARG A 81 -10.18 5.36 -20.40
N ALA A 82 -11.23 4.94 -19.73
CA ALA A 82 -12.29 4.11 -20.28
C ALA A 82 -13.10 4.91 -21.32
N LYS A 83 -13.72 4.23 -22.27
CA LYS A 83 -14.56 4.89 -23.30
C LYS A 83 -15.77 5.60 -22.68
N ASN A 84 -16.43 4.93 -21.75
CA ASN A 84 -17.59 5.45 -21.01
C ASN A 84 -17.34 5.21 -19.51
N PRO A 85 -16.67 6.15 -18.83
CA PRO A 85 -16.26 5.91 -17.45
C PRO A 85 -17.46 5.95 -16.49
N ILE A 86 -17.59 4.90 -15.67
CA ILE A 86 -18.54 4.80 -14.56
C ILE A 86 -17.87 5.06 -13.22
N ALA A 87 -16.52 4.92 -13.14
CA ALA A 87 -15.70 5.23 -11.98
C ALA A 87 -14.27 5.62 -12.42
N SER A 88 -13.49 6.14 -11.47
CA SER A 88 -12.07 6.39 -11.66
C SER A 88 -11.29 5.85 -10.46
N ALA A 89 -10.23 5.07 -10.70
CA ALA A 89 -9.46 4.44 -9.65
C ALA A 89 -8.00 4.91 -9.62
N LEU A 90 -7.48 5.07 -8.40
CA LEU A 90 -6.05 5.14 -8.11
C LEU A 90 -5.56 3.72 -7.79
N TYR A 91 -4.59 3.23 -8.56
CA TYR A 91 -4.04 1.90 -8.41
C TYR A 91 -2.70 1.91 -7.67
N CYS A 92 -2.66 1.27 -6.52
CA CYS A 92 -1.47 1.03 -5.72
C CYS A 92 -0.92 -0.37 -6.04
N HIS A 93 0.23 -0.43 -6.73
CA HIS A 93 0.84 -1.71 -7.13
C HIS A 93 1.56 -2.42 -5.98
N GLY A 94 1.95 -3.68 -6.21
CA GLY A 94 2.66 -4.53 -5.24
C GLY A 94 4.11 -4.12 -5.01
N ASN A 95 4.83 -4.95 -4.25
CA ASN A 95 6.19 -4.66 -3.78
C ASN A 95 7.30 -4.90 -4.82
N THR A 96 7.00 -5.51 -5.95
CA THR A 96 8.01 -5.98 -6.94
C THR A 96 7.79 -5.32 -8.29
N GLY A 97 8.89 -4.98 -8.96
CA GLY A 97 8.88 -4.49 -10.34
C GLY A 97 8.61 -2.99 -10.43
N ASN A 98 7.66 -2.61 -11.26
CA ASN A 98 7.18 -1.24 -11.49
C ASN A 98 5.77 -1.27 -12.09
N LEU A 99 5.21 -0.13 -12.47
CA LEU A 99 3.85 -0.03 -13.02
C LEU A 99 3.63 -0.95 -14.24
N THR A 100 4.67 -1.23 -15.03
CA THR A 100 4.54 -2.08 -16.22
C THR A 100 4.26 -3.55 -15.88
N ASN A 101 4.59 -4.00 -14.66
CA ASN A 101 4.24 -5.33 -14.18
C ASN A 101 2.72 -5.52 -13.99
N THR A 102 1.98 -4.42 -13.83
CA THR A 102 0.52 -4.43 -13.68
C THR A 102 -0.21 -3.87 -14.89
N ALA A 103 0.51 -3.35 -15.89
CA ALA A 103 -0.08 -2.74 -17.07
C ALA A 103 -0.98 -3.71 -17.86
N HIS A 104 -0.64 -5.00 -17.89
CA HIS A 104 -1.41 -6.05 -18.60
C HIS A 104 -2.84 -6.26 -18.07
N VAL A 105 -3.14 -5.81 -16.83
CA VAL A 105 -4.50 -5.92 -16.29
C VAL A 105 -5.35 -4.68 -16.59
N MET A 106 -4.75 -3.58 -17.06
CA MET A 106 -5.46 -2.33 -17.32
C MET A 106 -6.59 -2.43 -18.35
N PRO A 107 -6.45 -3.18 -19.47
CA PRO A 107 -7.55 -3.38 -20.40
C PRO A 107 -8.84 -3.88 -19.73
N PHE A 108 -8.73 -4.80 -18.76
CA PHE A 108 -9.89 -5.31 -18.01
C PHE A 108 -10.63 -4.21 -17.23
N PHE A 109 -9.89 -3.27 -16.62
CA PHE A 109 -10.50 -2.14 -15.91
C PHE A 109 -11.14 -1.15 -16.88
N LEU A 110 -10.46 -0.86 -18.00
CA LEU A 110 -11.02 0.03 -19.03
C LEU A 110 -12.29 -0.56 -19.64
N ASP A 111 -12.36 -1.86 -19.84
CA ASP A 111 -13.54 -2.58 -20.31
C ASP A 111 -14.65 -2.59 -19.24
N ALA A 112 -14.29 -2.65 -17.96
CA ALA A 112 -15.22 -2.46 -16.84
C ALA A 112 -15.75 -1.02 -16.71
N GLY A 113 -15.28 -0.07 -17.55
CA GLY A 113 -15.68 1.32 -17.49
C GLY A 113 -14.97 2.12 -16.40
N ILE A 114 -13.77 1.71 -16.00
CA ILE A 114 -13.03 2.37 -14.92
C ILE A 114 -11.79 3.06 -15.49
N ASN A 115 -11.70 4.39 -15.30
CA ASN A 115 -10.45 5.10 -15.53
C ASN A 115 -9.42 4.69 -14.49
N MET A 116 -8.15 4.56 -14.88
CA MET A 116 -7.08 4.10 -13.99
C MET A 116 -5.92 5.08 -13.95
N LEU A 117 -5.52 5.52 -12.75
CA LEU A 117 -4.23 6.14 -12.52
C LEU A 117 -3.31 5.10 -11.88
N LEU A 118 -2.33 4.62 -12.66
CA LEU A 118 -1.20 3.83 -12.17
C LEU A 118 -0.02 4.75 -11.96
N PHE A 119 0.79 4.48 -10.95
CA PHE A 119 2.02 5.23 -10.74
C PHE A 119 3.10 4.37 -10.09
N ASP A 120 4.33 4.72 -10.33
CA ASP A 120 5.49 4.14 -9.64
C ASP A 120 5.81 4.93 -8.39
N TYR A 121 5.92 4.25 -7.25
CA TYR A 121 6.45 4.86 -6.03
C TYR A 121 7.90 5.29 -6.24
N ARG A 122 8.42 6.17 -5.36
CA ARG A 122 9.82 6.56 -5.35
C ARG A 122 10.75 5.35 -5.42
N GLY A 123 11.72 5.40 -6.32
CA GLY A 123 12.69 4.31 -6.54
C GLY A 123 12.19 3.16 -7.41
N PHE A 124 10.91 3.10 -7.77
CA PHE A 124 10.36 2.14 -8.72
C PHE A 124 10.36 2.74 -10.13
N GLY A 125 10.51 1.88 -11.15
CA GLY A 125 10.44 2.22 -12.55
C GLY A 125 11.22 3.48 -12.90
N ARG A 126 10.50 4.48 -13.42
CA ARG A 126 11.09 5.77 -13.82
C ARG A 126 11.07 6.82 -12.71
N SER A 127 10.36 6.59 -11.60
CA SER A 127 10.29 7.51 -10.46
C SER A 127 11.65 7.69 -9.80
N THR A 128 11.98 8.90 -9.33
CA THR A 128 13.26 9.20 -8.64
C THR A 128 13.27 8.70 -7.20
N GLY A 129 14.36 8.91 -6.50
CA GLY A 129 14.52 8.58 -5.09
C GLY A 129 14.76 7.12 -4.77
N ALA A 130 14.51 6.76 -3.52
CA ALA A 130 14.64 5.40 -2.98
C ALA A 130 13.45 5.04 -2.10
N PRO A 131 12.96 3.77 -2.16
CA PRO A 131 11.81 3.36 -1.38
C PRO A 131 12.03 3.49 0.11
N SER A 132 11.03 4.00 0.82
CA SER A 132 10.96 4.01 2.28
C SER A 132 9.51 3.92 2.73
N LEU A 133 9.28 3.37 3.92
CA LEU A 133 7.93 3.16 4.46
C LEU A 133 7.09 4.45 4.50
N SER A 134 7.67 5.56 4.94
CA SER A 134 6.98 6.85 4.97
C SER A 134 6.87 7.47 3.59
N GLY A 135 7.96 7.39 2.79
CA GLY A 135 7.99 7.98 1.46
C GLY A 135 6.94 7.43 0.52
N ILE A 136 6.75 6.10 0.52
CA ILE A 136 5.73 5.45 -0.32
C ILE A 136 4.30 5.90 0.04
N ILE A 137 4.02 6.14 1.32
CA ILE A 137 2.73 6.68 1.74
C ILE A 137 2.58 8.14 1.27
N ASP A 138 3.64 8.95 1.36
CA ASP A 138 3.63 10.33 0.85
C ASP A 138 3.44 10.37 -0.67
N ASP A 139 4.07 9.43 -1.40
CA ASP A 139 3.88 9.24 -2.84
C ASP A 139 2.42 8.93 -3.16
N GLY A 140 1.81 8.00 -2.42
CA GLY A 140 0.41 7.65 -2.56
C GLY A 140 -0.54 8.82 -2.30
N ILE A 141 -0.27 9.66 -1.28
CA ILE A 141 -1.06 10.88 -1.02
C ILE A 141 -0.91 11.88 -2.16
N THR A 142 0.31 12.03 -2.71
CA THR A 142 0.55 12.90 -3.86
C THR A 142 -0.21 12.41 -5.09
N ALA A 143 -0.18 11.09 -5.35
CA ALA A 143 -0.94 10.46 -6.43
C ALA A 143 -2.47 10.60 -6.22
N ALA A 144 -2.97 10.50 -4.99
CA ALA A 144 -4.37 10.70 -4.66
C ALA A 144 -4.84 12.13 -4.95
N ARG A 145 -4.02 13.12 -4.59
CA ARG A 145 -4.28 14.54 -4.91
C ARG A 145 -4.29 14.78 -6.42
N LEU A 146 -3.38 14.15 -7.17
CA LEU A 146 -3.36 14.21 -8.63
C LEU A 146 -4.59 13.54 -9.22
N HIS A 147 -4.94 12.33 -8.76
CA HIS A 147 -6.12 11.59 -9.19
C HIS A 147 -7.38 12.45 -9.04
N ASP A 148 -7.55 13.11 -7.90
CA ASP A 148 -8.66 14.03 -7.70
C ASP A 148 -8.69 15.21 -8.67
N LYS A 149 -7.53 15.71 -9.10
CA LYS A 149 -7.48 16.82 -10.08
C LYS A 149 -7.90 16.38 -11.48
N ILE A 150 -7.48 15.17 -11.91
CA ILE A 150 -7.61 14.71 -13.30
C ILE A 150 -8.84 13.85 -13.57
N ARG A 151 -9.43 13.21 -12.55
CA ARG A 151 -10.62 12.37 -12.73
C ARG A 151 -11.86 13.17 -13.06
N PRO A 152 -12.81 12.63 -13.82
CA PRO A 152 -14.13 13.23 -13.99
C PRO A 152 -14.85 13.35 -12.64
N LYS A 153 -15.45 14.52 -12.38
CA LYS A 153 -16.09 14.80 -11.08
C LYS A 153 -17.47 14.13 -10.90
N ASN A 154 -18.06 13.69 -11.98
CA ASN A 154 -19.38 13.06 -12.02
C ASN A 154 -19.34 11.53 -11.83
N VAL A 155 -18.15 10.95 -11.60
CA VAL A 155 -17.99 9.51 -11.34
C VAL A 155 -17.31 9.28 -9.98
N PRO A 156 -17.66 8.19 -9.26
CA PRO A 156 -17.02 7.87 -7.99
C PRO A 156 -15.52 7.59 -8.14
N SER A 157 -14.79 7.84 -7.05
CA SER A 157 -13.37 7.58 -6.89
C SER A 157 -13.16 6.26 -6.15
N ILE A 158 -12.30 5.40 -6.68
CA ILE A 158 -11.95 4.11 -6.09
C ILE A 158 -10.47 4.11 -5.73
N LEU A 159 -10.16 3.63 -4.54
CA LEU A 159 -8.80 3.29 -4.17
C LEU A 159 -8.62 1.79 -4.36
N TYR A 160 -7.69 1.40 -5.23
CA TYR A 160 -7.39 0.01 -5.52
C TYR A 160 -6.00 -0.36 -5.03
N GLY A 161 -5.87 -1.44 -4.28
CA GLY A 161 -4.58 -1.91 -3.78
C GLY A 161 -4.34 -3.39 -4.04
N PHE A 162 -3.23 -3.70 -4.72
CA PHE A 162 -2.78 -5.07 -4.96
C PHE A 162 -1.62 -5.43 -4.04
N SER A 163 -1.73 -6.54 -3.31
CA SER A 163 -0.67 -7.07 -2.43
C SER A 163 -0.20 -6.00 -1.44
N LEU A 164 1.08 -5.62 -1.42
CA LEU A 164 1.60 -4.49 -0.64
C LEU A 164 0.81 -3.20 -0.90
N GLY A 165 0.38 -2.98 -2.14
CA GLY A 165 -0.47 -1.83 -2.51
C GLY A 165 -1.79 -1.79 -1.75
N GLY A 166 -2.35 -2.96 -1.35
CA GLY A 166 -3.54 -3.02 -0.49
C GLY A 166 -3.27 -2.47 0.91
N ALA A 167 -2.12 -2.78 1.48
CA ALA A 167 -1.72 -2.22 2.77
C ALA A 167 -1.41 -0.72 2.68
N ILE A 168 -0.83 -0.27 1.54
CA ILE A 168 -0.63 1.16 1.24
C ILE A 168 -2.00 1.84 1.10
N ALA A 169 -2.92 1.28 0.31
CA ALA A 169 -4.29 1.78 0.17
C ALA A 169 -4.99 1.92 1.52
N GLY A 170 -4.82 0.95 2.41
CA GLY A 170 -5.29 1.04 3.79
C GLY A 170 -4.75 2.25 4.55
N GLN A 171 -3.52 2.70 4.29
CA GLN A 171 -2.99 3.93 4.89
C GLN A 171 -3.50 5.20 4.20
N LEU A 172 -3.77 5.13 2.90
CA LEU A 172 -4.26 6.26 2.13
C LEU A 172 -5.73 6.58 2.42
N ILE A 173 -6.60 5.57 2.51
CA ILE A 173 -8.05 5.74 2.74
C ILE A 173 -8.35 6.52 4.04
N ARG A 174 -7.45 6.47 5.01
CA ARG A 174 -7.53 7.25 6.26
C ARG A 174 -7.08 8.71 6.12
N ARG A 175 -6.41 9.06 5.04
CA ARG A 175 -5.75 10.36 4.85
C ARG A 175 -6.28 11.15 3.68
N HIS A 176 -7.01 10.48 2.79
CA HIS A 176 -7.57 11.06 1.59
C HIS A 176 -8.91 10.38 1.28
N PRO A 177 -9.99 11.15 0.94
CA PRO A 177 -11.30 10.59 0.70
C PRO A 177 -11.35 9.82 -0.62
N PHE A 178 -12.02 8.65 -0.58
CA PHE A 178 -12.42 7.85 -1.72
C PHE A 178 -13.83 7.32 -1.49
N ASP A 179 -14.58 7.05 -2.55
CA ASP A 179 -15.94 6.55 -2.48
C ASP A 179 -16.01 5.03 -2.30
N GLY A 180 -14.92 4.31 -2.59
CA GLY A 180 -14.82 2.87 -2.39
C GLY A 180 -13.38 2.37 -2.31
N LEU A 181 -13.21 1.18 -1.69
CA LEU A 181 -11.92 0.51 -1.54
C LEU A 181 -11.96 -0.88 -2.18
N ILE A 182 -11.00 -1.18 -3.05
CA ILE A 182 -10.79 -2.54 -3.57
C ILE A 182 -9.45 -3.07 -3.07
N LEU A 183 -9.47 -4.23 -2.43
CA LEU A 183 -8.31 -4.94 -1.93
C LEU A 183 -8.13 -6.24 -2.69
N GLN A 184 -7.03 -6.38 -3.44
CA GLN A 184 -6.70 -7.60 -4.18
C GLN A 184 -5.46 -8.27 -3.59
N SER A 185 -5.55 -9.57 -3.28
CA SER A 185 -4.42 -10.44 -2.85
C SER A 185 -3.55 -9.78 -1.78
N THR A 186 -4.17 -9.09 -0.81
CA THR A 186 -3.46 -8.34 0.23
C THR A 186 -3.45 -9.05 1.58
N PHE A 187 -2.70 -8.53 2.51
CA PHE A 187 -2.51 -9.12 3.83
C PHE A 187 -3.15 -8.28 4.95
N THR A 188 -3.42 -8.92 6.08
CA THR A 188 -4.00 -8.31 7.29
C THR A 188 -3.08 -7.26 7.89
N ASN A 189 -1.81 -7.61 8.10
CA ASN A 189 -0.76 -6.77 8.68
C ASN A 189 0.62 -7.38 8.40
N LEU A 190 1.67 -6.60 8.62
CA LEU A 190 3.04 -7.06 8.38
C LEU A 190 3.47 -8.21 9.34
N PRO A 191 3.09 -8.24 10.63
CA PRO A 191 3.34 -9.41 11.49
C PRO A 191 2.78 -10.72 10.94
N ASP A 192 1.54 -10.74 10.47
CA ASP A 192 0.92 -11.96 9.93
C ASP A 192 1.61 -12.39 8.62
N LEU A 193 1.89 -11.44 7.73
CA LEU A 193 2.64 -11.72 6.49
C LEU A 193 4.03 -12.31 6.79
N THR A 194 4.76 -11.73 7.74
CA THR A 194 6.10 -12.24 8.09
C THR A 194 6.06 -13.59 8.78
N ARG A 195 4.99 -13.90 9.51
CA ARG A 195 4.79 -15.23 10.10
C ARG A 195 4.58 -16.31 9.05
N VAL A 196 3.85 -15.98 7.97
CA VAL A 196 3.66 -16.87 6.82
C VAL A 196 4.95 -17.02 6.02
N ALA A 197 5.59 -15.91 5.66
CA ALA A 197 6.79 -15.92 4.82
C ALA A 197 8.03 -16.53 5.52
N PHE A 198 8.12 -16.39 6.85
CA PHE A 198 9.28 -16.82 7.65
C PHE A 198 8.84 -17.57 8.93
N PRO A 199 8.19 -18.75 8.83
CA PRO A 199 7.57 -19.41 9.97
C PRO A 199 8.57 -19.85 11.06
N ARG A 200 9.85 -20.04 10.70
CA ARG A 200 10.92 -20.45 11.61
C ARG A 200 11.71 -19.29 12.22
N VAL A 201 11.45 -18.05 11.77
CA VAL A 201 12.17 -16.86 12.25
C VAL A 201 11.15 -15.89 12.85
N PRO A 202 11.30 -15.45 14.11
CA PRO A 202 10.29 -14.63 14.79
C PRO A 202 10.29 -13.17 14.33
N LEU A 203 10.37 -12.94 13.01
CA LEU A 203 10.38 -11.59 12.42
C LEU A 203 9.11 -10.79 12.72
N HIS A 204 7.99 -11.49 12.94
CA HIS A 204 6.72 -10.86 13.33
C HIS A 204 6.81 -10.04 14.63
N LEU A 205 7.74 -10.37 15.54
CA LEU A 205 7.96 -9.62 16.77
C LEU A 205 8.61 -8.25 16.51
N PHE A 206 9.29 -8.08 15.37
CA PHE A 206 10.03 -6.88 15.01
C PHE A 206 9.35 -6.03 13.94
N SER A 207 8.33 -6.56 13.27
CA SER A 207 7.63 -5.88 12.16
C SER A 207 6.73 -4.73 12.61
N GLY A 208 6.40 -4.64 13.91
CA GLY A 208 5.55 -3.59 14.45
C GLY A 208 4.14 -3.60 13.86
N ARG A 209 3.38 -2.52 14.08
CA ARG A 209 2.04 -2.33 13.51
C ARG A 209 2.05 -1.58 12.17
N LEU A 210 3.13 -1.69 11.42
CA LEU A 210 3.20 -1.09 10.09
C LEU A 210 2.28 -1.86 9.13
N PHE A 211 1.59 -1.11 8.26
CA PHE A 211 0.66 -1.68 7.28
C PHE A 211 -0.41 -2.58 7.92
N ASP A 212 -1.03 -2.09 9.00
CA ASP A 212 -2.13 -2.78 9.69
C ASP A 212 -3.46 -2.51 8.94
N THR A 213 -3.66 -3.25 7.84
CA THR A 213 -4.87 -3.19 7.02
C THR A 213 -6.09 -3.62 7.82
N LEU A 214 -5.91 -4.61 8.71
CA LEU A 214 -6.99 -5.11 9.57
C LEU A 214 -7.53 -4.03 10.51
N ALA A 215 -6.64 -3.21 11.09
CA ALA A 215 -7.08 -2.09 11.92
C ALA A 215 -7.78 -0.99 11.10
N VAL A 216 -7.42 -0.84 9.82
CA VAL A 216 -8.07 0.13 8.92
C VAL A 216 -9.51 -0.29 8.63
N VAL A 217 -9.72 -1.53 8.20
CA VAL A 217 -11.06 -1.98 7.76
C VAL A 217 -12.07 -2.06 8.91
N ARG A 218 -11.62 -2.17 10.15
CA ARG A 218 -12.48 -2.11 11.35
C ARG A 218 -13.17 -0.76 11.55
N ASP A 219 -12.61 0.29 11.02
CA ASP A 219 -13.13 1.66 11.11
C ASP A 219 -13.61 2.17 9.73
N LEU A 220 -13.62 1.30 8.70
CA LEU A 220 -13.95 1.68 7.33
C LEU A 220 -15.44 1.97 7.20
N ASN A 221 -15.78 3.12 6.62
CA ASN A 221 -17.14 3.58 6.40
C ASN A 221 -17.55 3.68 4.92
N VAL A 222 -16.62 3.37 4.00
CA VAL A 222 -16.92 3.31 2.56
C VAL A 222 -17.04 1.85 2.09
N PRO A 223 -17.80 1.58 1.00
CA PRO A 223 -17.91 0.24 0.43
C PRO A 223 -16.56 -0.42 0.18
N MET A 224 -16.48 -1.73 0.42
CA MET A 224 -15.24 -2.51 0.23
C MET A 224 -15.49 -3.77 -0.60
N LEU A 225 -14.68 -3.96 -1.63
CA LEU A 225 -14.57 -5.21 -2.38
C LEU A 225 -13.21 -5.85 -2.10
N THR A 226 -13.21 -7.11 -1.65
CA THR A 226 -12.00 -7.92 -1.50
C THR A 226 -11.99 -9.00 -2.56
N ILE A 227 -10.90 -9.10 -3.33
CA ILE A 227 -10.68 -10.12 -4.38
C ILE A 227 -9.45 -10.92 -4.00
N HIS A 228 -9.55 -12.26 -3.96
CA HIS A 228 -8.43 -13.09 -3.53
C HIS A 228 -8.47 -14.46 -4.17
N GLY A 229 -7.30 -15.02 -4.49
CA GLY A 229 -7.19 -16.41 -4.90
C GLY A 229 -7.15 -17.34 -3.69
N ASP A 230 -7.90 -18.44 -3.70
CA ASP A 230 -7.92 -19.37 -2.58
C ASP A 230 -6.65 -20.25 -2.50
N ALA A 231 -5.87 -20.31 -3.59
CA ALA A 231 -4.55 -20.95 -3.65
C ALA A 231 -3.38 -19.95 -3.54
N ASP A 232 -3.60 -18.74 -3.05
CA ASP A 232 -2.55 -17.73 -2.84
C ASP A 232 -1.58 -18.16 -1.73
N GLU A 233 -0.36 -18.51 -2.11
CA GLU A 233 0.70 -18.96 -1.18
C GLU A 233 1.49 -17.78 -0.56
N VAL A 234 1.39 -16.58 -1.13
CA VAL A 234 2.09 -15.37 -0.64
C VAL A 234 1.29 -14.70 0.47
N CYS A 235 0.00 -14.45 0.19
CA CYS A 235 -0.98 -13.94 1.15
C CYS A 235 -2.12 -14.97 1.21
N PRO A 236 -2.10 -15.93 2.13
CA PRO A 236 -3.13 -16.96 2.21
C PRO A 236 -4.55 -16.39 2.33
N ALA A 237 -5.53 -17.04 1.71
CA ALA A 237 -6.92 -16.58 1.59
C ALA A 237 -7.60 -16.26 2.93
N TRP A 238 -7.15 -16.89 4.05
CA TRP A 238 -7.66 -16.55 5.38
C TRP A 238 -7.43 -15.07 5.75
N MET A 239 -6.41 -14.42 5.18
CA MET A 239 -6.17 -12.99 5.40
C MET A 239 -7.29 -12.14 4.76
N ALA A 240 -7.72 -12.49 3.54
CA ALA A 240 -8.83 -11.82 2.88
C ALA A 240 -10.15 -12.03 3.62
N GLN A 241 -10.41 -13.26 4.09
CA GLN A 241 -11.57 -13.57 4.91
C GLN A 241 -11.58 -12.73 6.18
N GLN A 242 -10.45 -12.66 6.87
CA GLN A 242 -10.32 -11.89 8.11
C GLN A 242 -10.52 -10.38 7.89
N LEU A 243 -10.01 -9.83 6.76
CA LEU A 243 -10.25 -8.43 6.39
C LEU A 243 -11.72 -8.18 6.11
N HIS A 244 -12.38 -9.08 5.38
CA HIS A 244 -13.80 -8.99 5.08
C HIS A 244 -14.65 -9.05 6.35
N ASP A 245 -14.41 -10.02 7.22
CA ASP A 245 -15.21 -10.21 8.45
C ASP A 245 -15.07 -9.03 9.40
N ALA A 246 -13.86 -8.50 9.53
CA ALA A 246 -13.56 -7.35 10.39
C ALA A 246 -14.03 -6.01 9.83
N CYS A 247 -14.35 -5.94 8.53
CA CYS A 247 -14.75 -4.68 7.89
C CYS A 247 -16.06 -4.14 8.44
N ALA A 248 -16.04 -2.87 8.89
CA ALA A 248 -17.19 -2.19 9.45
C ALA A 248 -18.14 -1.59 8.38
N ALA A 249 -17.71 -1.52 7.13
CA ALA A 249 -18.53 -0.96 6.05
C ALA A 249 -19.85 -1.73 5.90
N SER A 250 -20.95 -0.99 5.72
CA SER A 250 -22.27 -1.55 5.51
C SER A 250 -22.39 -2.32 4.18
N SER A 251 -21.64 -1.89 3.17
CA SER A 251 -21.52 -2.59 1.88
C SER A 251 -20.13 -3.19 1.77
N LYS A 252 -20.05 -4.51 1.82
CA LYS A 252 -18.78 -5.25 1.66
C LYS A 252 -19.01 -6.57 0.92
N LYS A 253 -18.04 -6.94 0.09
CA LYS A 253 -18.07 -8.21 -0.65
C LYS A 253 -16.69 -8.86 -0.64
N LEU A 254 -16.65 -10.18 -0.52
CA LEU A 254 -15.47 -11.01 -0.74
C LEU A 254 -15.71 -11.89 -1.97
N VAL A 255 -14.75 -11.86 -2.89
CA VAL A 255 -14.69 -12.74 -4.05
C VAL A 255 -13.46 -13.63 -3.92
N LEU A 256 -13.67 -14.91 -3.64
CA LEU A 256 -12.62 -15.92 -3.67
C LEU A 256 -12.60 -16.56 -5.06
N VAL A 257 -11.43 -16.58 -5.69
CA VAL A 257 -11.21 -17.18 -7.01
C VAL A 257 -10.65 -18.58 -6.81
N GLU A 258 -11.41 -19.59 -7.19
CA GLU A 258 -11.04 -21.00 -7.05
C GLU A 258 -9.75 -21.32 -7.82
N GLY A 259 -8.76 -21.94 -7.15
CA GLY A 259 -7.43 -22.21 -7.69
C GLY A 259 -6.64 -20.97 -8.09
N GLY A 260 -7.11 -19.76 -7.76
CA GLY A 260 -6.42 -18.51 -8.05
C GLY A 260 -5.17 -18.34 -7.17
N MET A 261 -4.06 -17.95 -7.79
CA MET A 261 -2.78 -17.68 -7.11
C MET A 261 -2.60 -16.17 -6.88
N HIS A 262 -1.45 -15.78 -6.35
CA HIS A 262 -1.16 -14.39 -5.95
C HIS A 262 -1.26 -13.36 -7.11
N LYS A 263 -0.84 -13.73 -8.33
CA LYS A 263 -0.66 -12.80 -9.46
C LYS A 263 -1.47 -13.14 -10.71
N ASP A 264 -2.15 -14.27 -10.75
CA ASP A 264 -2.74 -14.81 -11.96
C ASP A 264 -4.22 -14.52 -12.16
N LEU A 265 -4.88 -13.85 -11.22
CA LEU A 265 -6.34 -13.69 -11.20
C LEU A 265 -6.93 -13.11 -12.52
N PHE A 266 -6.19 -12.21 -13.17
CA PHE A 266 -6.59 -11.64 -14.47
C PHE A 266 -5.99 -12.37 -15.69
N ALA A 267 -5.12 -13.37 -15.47
CA ALA A 267 -4.57 -14.20 -16.54
C ALA A 267 -5.37 -15.50 -16.76
N ARG A 268 -6.42 -15.72 -15.96
CA ARG A 268 -7.24 -16.94 -15.98
C ARG A 268 -8.41 -16.79 -16.96
N GLU A 269 -8.95 -17.92 -17.41
CA GLU A 269 -10.09 -17.96 -18.32
C GLU A 269 -11.35 -17.28 -17.74
N ASP A 270 -11.51 -17.32 -16.42
CA ASP A 270 -12.64 -16.76 -15.68
C ASP A 270 -12.45 -15.28 -15.26
N ALA A 271 -11.38 -14.61 -15.72
CA ALA A 271 -11.08 -13.21 -15.42
C ALA A 271 -12.26 -12.25 -15.70
N GLN A 272 -13.09 -12.54 -16.71
CA GLN A 272 -14.29 -11.77 -17.03
C GLN A 272 -15.32 -11.74 -15.88
N THR A 273 -15.29 -12.74 -14.99
CA THR A 273 -16.12 -12.72 -13.78
C THR A 273 -15.66 -11.63 -12.83
N LEU A 274 -14.34 -11.46 -12.67
CA LEU A 274 -13.78 -10.36 -11.84
C LEU A 274 -14.11 -9.01 -12.45
N VAL A 275 -14.03 -8.86 -13.77
CA VAL A 275 -14.41 -7.62 -14.46
C VAL A 275 -15.87 -7.26 -14.15
N ARG A 276 -16.80 -8.23 -14.20
CA ARG A 276 -18.22 -8.02 -13.84
C ARG A 276 -18.39 -7.61 -12.37
N GLU A 277 -17.66 -8.25 -11.46
CA GLU A 277 -17.73 -7.91 -10.03
C GLU A 277 -17.20 -6.50 -9.73
N ILE A 278 -16.10 -6.12 -10.37
CA ILE A 278 -15.53 -4.77 -10.26
C ILE A 278 -16.48 -3.73 -10.88
N ASN A 279 -17.06 -4.02 -12.05
CA ASN A 279 -18.04 -3.14 -12.69
C ASN A 279 -19.28 -2.95 -11.79
N ARG A 280 -19.83 -4.04 -11.24
CA ARG A 280 -20.96 -3.98 -10.31
C ARG A 280 -20.63 -3.13 -9.10
N PHE A 281 -19.49 -3.41 -8.46
CA PHE A 281 -19.02 -2.63 -7.32
C PHE A 281 -18.95 -1.13 -7.66
N ALA A 282 -18.32 -0.77 -8.78
CA ALA A 282 -18.19 0.61 -9.24
C ALA A 282 -19.55 1.28 -9.53
N THR A 283 -20.50 0.52 -10.07
CA THR A 283 -21.85 1.01 -10.39
C THR A 283 -22.67 1.28 -9.14
N ASP A 284 -22.50 0.47 -8.10
CA ASP A 284 -23.23 0.55 -6.84
C ASP A 284 -22.66 1.62 -5.88
N LEU A 285 -21.48 2.21 -6.20
CA LEU A 285 -20.90 3.25 -5.38
C LEU A 285 -21.74 4.54 -5.39
N PRO A 286 -21.82 5.23 -4.25
CA PRO A 286 -22.48 6.54 -4.19
C PRO A 286 -21.77 7.53 -5.11
N ARG A 287 -22.55 8.30 -5.88
CA ARG A 287 -22.01 9.34 -6.79
C ARG A 287 -21.74 10.68 -6.11
N THR A 288 -21.93 10.72 -4.80
CA THR A 288 -21.66 11.89 -3.96
C THR A 288 -20.36 11.66 -3.19
N PRO A 289 -19.39 12.57 -3.21
CA PRO A 289 -18.16 12.39 -2.45
C PRO A 289 -18.50 12.23 -0.97
N HIS A 290 -18.09 11.11 -0.36
CA HIS A 290 -18.06 11.00 1.09
C HIS A 290 -17.01 11.97 1.62
N VAL A 291 -17.43 12.99 2.33
CA VAL A 291 -16.52 13.80 3.15
C VAL A 291 -16.13 12.91 4.34
N VAL A 292 -14.97 12.29 4.24
CA VAL A 292 -14.39 11.57 5.39
C VAL A 292 -14.03 12.62 6.43
N GLN A 293 -14.90 12.84 7.42
CA GLN A 293 -14.57 13.57 8.64
C GLN A 293 -13.68 12.66 9.49
N HIS A 294 -12.42 12.53 9.11
CA HIS A 294 -11.45 11.80 9.92
C HIS A 294 -10.56 12.80 10.63
N GLU A 295 -10.87 13.10 11.88
CA GLU A 295 -9.89 13.72 12.78
C GLU A 295 -8.80 12.67 13.05
N PRO A 296 -7.55 12.93 12.67
CA PRO A 296 -6.46 11.98 12.94
C PRO A 296 -6.34 11.79 14.45
N ARG A 297 -6.28 10.53 14.90
CA ARG A 297 -6.12 10.21 16.33
C ARG A 297 -4.88 10.91 16.91
N PRO A 298 -4.87 11.26 18.20
CA PRO A 298 -3.76 11.97 18.82
C PRO A 298 -2.38 11.35 18.58
N ALA A 299 -2.31 10.00 18.50
CA ALA A 299 -1.10 9.26 18.17
C ALA A 299 -0.63 9.47 16.71
N GLU A 300 -1.56 9.62 15.77
CA GLU A 300 -1.28 9.89 14.35
C GLU A 300 -0.85 11.34 14.15
N GLN A 301 -1.46 12.28 14.88
CA GLN A 301 -1.04 13.68 14.91
C GLN A 301 0.38 13.84 15.49
N PHE A 302 0.71 13.05 16.52
CA PHE A 302 2.05 13.04 17.10
C PHE A 302 3.08 12.48 16.11
N LEU A 303 2.78 11.37 15.43
CA LEU A 303 3.65 10.78 14.42
C LEU A 303 3.87 11.73 13.23
N ASP A 304 2.83 12.39 12.77
CA ASP A 304 2.89 13.39 11.70
C ASP A 304 3.68 14.65 12.10
N ARG A 305 3.55 15.11 13.36
CA ARG A 305 4.37 16.21 13.89
C ARG A 305 5.83 15.80 14.03
N ALA A 306 6.11 14.59 14.52
CA ALA A 306 7.46 14.06 14.65
C ALA A 306 8.16 13.90 13.29
N LEU A 307 7.44 13.41 12.27
CA LEU A 307 7.94 13.27 10.91
C LEU A 307 8.21 14.63 10.26
N ARG A 308 7.31 15.62 10.43
CA ARG A 308 7.52 17.01 9.96
C ARG A 308 8.72 17.69 10.66
N PHE A 309 8.92 17.43 11.95
CA PHE A 309 10.06 17.96 12.70
C PHE A 309 11.39 17.39 12.15
N VAL A 310 11.47 16.08 11.92
CA VAL A 310 12.65 15.41 11.36
C VAL A 310 12.96 15.93 9.95
N ARG A 311 11.94 16.12 9.09
CA ARG A 311 12.09 16.68 7.73
C ARG A 311 12.62 18.12 7.75
N ARG A 312 12.12 18.96 8.65
CA ARG A 312 12.57 20.37 8.78
C ARG A 312 14.04 20.49 9.19
N HIS A 313 14.51 19.59 10.07
CA HIS A 313 15.89 19.58 10.54
C HIS A 313 16.85 18.98 9.50
N ARG A 314 16.40 18.04 8.66
CA ARG A 314 17.19 17.47 7.54
C ARG A 314 17.42 18.51 6.44
N ARG A 315 16.42 19.32 6.08
CA ARG A 315 16.57 20.42 5.12
C ARG A 315 17.56 21.49 5.62
N ARG A 316 17.56 21.84 6.92
CA ARG A 316 18.50 22.83 7.48
C ARG A 316 19.96 22.36 7.45
N ARG A 317 20.23 21.06 7.57
CA ARG A 317 21.61 20.52 7.48
C ARG A 317 22.16 20.45 6.05
N LEU A 318 21.30 20.30 5.04
CA LEU A 318 21.71 20.28 3.64
C LEU A 318 22.01 21.68 3.07
N VAL A 319 21.45 22.73 3.68
CA VAL A 319 21.68 24.13 3.27
C VAL A 319 22.91 24.76 3.97
N GLN A 320 23.51 24.10 4.95
CA GLN A 320 24.65 24.60 5.72
C GLN A 320 25.99 23.94 5.41
N GLN A 321 26.12 23.18 4.31
CA GLN A 321 27.45 22.78 3.81
C GLN A 321 27.91 23.82 2.80
N PRO A 322 28.98 24.60 3.10
CA PRO A 322 29.60 25.45 2.11
C PRO A 322 30.34 24.61 1.08
N LEU A 323 30.36 25.10 -0.17
CA LEU A 323 31.10 24.58 -1.31
C LEU A 323 32.61 24.44 -1.01
#